data_1624a6537d11667ef211a6af6c7f6eda
#
_entry.id   1624a6537d11667ef211a6af6c7f6eda
#
_cell.length_a   1.000
_cell.length_b   1.000
_cell.length_c   1.000
_cell.angle_alpha   90.00
_cell.angle_beta   90.00
_cell.angle_gamma   90.00
#
_symmetry.space_group_name_H-M   'P 1'
#
loop_
_entity.id
_entity.type
_entity.pdbx_description
1 polymer ?
#
loop_
_entity_poly.entity_id
_entity_poly.type
_entity_poly.pdbx_seq_one_letter_code
_entity_poly.pdbx_strand_id
1 'polypeptide(L)'
;MSDEESRIFVDEDWKAKVQREREEAKKIAEEQPEQPAQEAKPPEGASFEALISSLTMQAMVALGVMAPRDAKEVLVDLIEAKYLVDMLMMLRDKTKGNLTPKEQGFLSETLAELQQGYVVRSQQVQEAALRNAGVMPPDVTLPEA
;
A
#
# COMPACT_ATOMS: atom_id res chain seq x y z
N MET A 1 28.24 -14.11 -37.03
CA MET A 1 27.01 -13.60 -37.67
C MET A 1 25.71 -14.22 -37.12
N SER A 2 25.77 -14.93 -36.06
CA SER A 2 24.59 -15.61 -35.48
C SER A 2 24.02 -14.95 -34.20
N ASP A 3 24.58 -13.84 -33.74
CA ASP A 3 24.16 -13.21 -32.50
C ASP A 3 23.10 -12.09 -32.64
N GLU A 4 22.89 -11.57 -33.84
CA GLU A 4 21.89 -10.55 -34.09
C GLU A 4 20.48 -11.10 -34.33
N GLU A 5 20.36 -12.31 -34.89
CA GLU A 5 19.06 -12.93 -35.14
C GLU A 5 18.40 -13.46 -33.85
N SER A 6 19.18 -13.83 -32.85
CA SER A 6 18.62 -14.31 -31.58
C SER A 6 18.07 -13.18 -30.68
N ARG A 7 18.56 -11.97 -30.82
CA ARG A 7 18.04 -10.81 -30.07
C ARG A 7 16.68 -10.33 -30.55
N ILE A 8 16.41 -10.43 -31.84
CA ILE A 8 15.12 -10.06 -32.44
C ILE A 8 14.03 -11.05 -32.03
N PHE A 9 14.37 -12.34 -31.92
CA PHE A 9 13.42 -13.38 -31.51
C PHE A 9 12.95 -13.27 -30.05
N VAL A 10 13.83 -12.84 -29.17
CA VAL A 10 13.50 -12.67 -27.72
C VAL A 10 12.58 -11.47 -27.51
N ASP A 11 12.70 -10.43 -28.29
CA ASP A 11 11.91 -9.20 -28.15
C ASP A 11 10.45 -9.38 -28.66
N GLU A 12 10.23 -10.16 -29.70
CA GLU A 12 8.90 -10.47 -30.21
C GLU A 12 8.14 -11.45 -29.31
N ASP A 13 8.82 -12.43 -28.74
CA ASP A 13 8.25 -13.41 -27.83
C ASP A 13 7.81 -12.75 -26.50
N TRP A 14 8.60 -11.82 -26.01
CA TRP A 14 8.27 -11.03 -24.83
C TRP A 14 7.05 -10.11 -25.07
N LYS A 15 6.97 -9.44 -26.20
CA LYS A 15 5.81 -8.61 -26.57
C LYS A 15 4.54 -9.44 -26.72
N ALA A 16 4.64 -10.61 -27.32
CA ALA A 16 3.53 -11.54 -27.45
C ALA A 16 3.04 -12.04 -26.08
N LYS A 17 3.97 -12.33 -25.16
CA LYS A 17 3.65 -12.75 -23.80
C LYS A 17 2.94 -11.65 -23.02
N VAL A 18 3.44 -10.41 -23.05
CA VAL A 18 2.82 -9.26 -22.39
C VAL A 18 1.43 -8.96 -22.96
N GLN A 19 1.26 -9.11 -24.27
CA GLN A 19 -0.04 -8.93 -24.89
C GLN A 19 -1.06 -9.99 -24.48
N ARG A 20 -0.65 -11.26 -24.38
CA ARG A 20 -1.50 -12.34 -23.86
C ARG A 20 -1.91 -12.11 -22.40
N GLU A 21 -0.98 -11.72 -21.55
CA GLU A 21 -1.28 -11.41 -20.15
C GLU A 21 -2.26 -10.25 -20.01
N ARG A 22 -2.17 -9.22 -20.89
CA ARG A 22 -3.13 -8.12 -20.93
C ARG A 22 -4.52 -8.54 -21.39
N GLU A 23 -4.58 -9.42 -22.39
CA GLU A 23 -5.86 -9.94 -22.91
C GLU A 23 -6.55 -10.89 -21.92
N GLU A 24 -5.77 -11.71 -21.22
CA GLU A 24 -6.27 -12.58 -20.15
C GLU A 24 -6.75 -11.75 -18.94
N ALA A 25 -6.03 -10.71 -18.55
CA ALA A 25 -6.44 -9.78 -17.49
C ALA A 25 -7.74 -9.04 -17.86
N LYS A 26 -7.93 -8.66 -19.13
CA LYS A 26 -9.17 -8.06 -19.62
C LYS A 26 -10.35 -9.03 -19.59
N LYS A 27 -10.13 -10.29 -19.98
CA LYS A 27 -11.18 -11.33 -19.93
C LYS A 27 -11.62 -11.64 -18.51
N ILE A 28 -10.69 -11.70 -17.56
CA ILE A 28 -10.99 -11.92 -16.15
C ILE A 28 -11.77 -10.72 -15.58
N ALA A 29 -11.47 -9.51 -16.01
CA ALA A 29 -12.20 -8.30 -15.61
C ALA A 29 -13.61 -8.22 -16.18
N GLU A 30 -13.86 -8.81 -17.38
CA GLU A 30 -15.18 -8.87 -18.01
C GLU A 30 -16.08 -9.99 -17.45
N GLU A 31 -15.50 -11.06 -16.90
CA GLU A 31 -16.25 -12.21 -16.36
C GLU A 31 -16.65 -12.05 -14.87
N GLN A 32 -16.24 -11.01 -14.19
CA GLN A 32 -16.70 -10.69 -12.83
C GLN A 32 -17.53 -9.39 -12.83
N PRO A 33 -18.85 -9.46 -13.09
CA PRO A 33 -19.71 -8.34 -12.83
C PRO A 33 -19.89 -8.21 -11.32
N GLU A 34 -19.64 -7.02 -10.81
CA GLU A 34 -19.99 -6.56 -9.47
C GLU A 34 -19.10 -7.01 -8.32
N GLN A 35 -17.92 -6.42 -8.26
CA GLN A 35 -17.49 -5.80 -7.02
C GLN A 35 -17.11 -4.37 -7.37
N PRO A 36 -17.52 -3.36 -6.58
CA PRO A 36 -16.90 -2.06 -6.64
C PRO A 36 -15.53 -2.15 -5.98
N ALA A 37 -14.70 -3.02 -6.52
CA ALA A 37 -13.29 -2.86 -6.39
C ALA A 37 -12.99 -1.55 -7.12
N GLN A 38 -12.60 -0.54 -6.40
CA GLN A 38 -11.98 0.64 -6.96
C GLN A 38 -11.16 0.17 -8.15
N GLU A 39 -11.58 0.58 -9.33
CA GLU A 39 -10.88 0.29 -10.56
C GLU A 39 -9.45 0.81 -10.41
N ALA A 40 -8.56 -0.05 -9.95
CA ALA A 40 -7.16 0.14 -10.19
C ALA A 40 -6.95 -0.09 -11.68
N LYS A 41 -7.31 0.92 -12.49
CA LYS A 41 -6.78 1.01 -13.84
C LYS A 41 -5.28 0.82 -13.71
N PRO A 42 -4.68 -0.15 -14.41
CA PRO A 42 -3.23 -0.18 -14.47
C PRO A 42 -2.79 1.22 -14.89
N PRO A 43 -1.89 1.86 -14.17
CA PRO A 43 -1.53 3.23 -14.47
C PRO A 43 -1.02 3.27 -15.91
N GLU A 44 -1.68 4.05 -16.74
CA GLU A 44 -1.17 4.41 -18.06
C GLU A 44 0.05 5.31 -17.86
N GLY A 45 1.19 4.67 -17.57
CA GLY A 45 2.44 5.35 -17.27
C GLY A 45 2.68 5.62 -15.79
N ALA A 46 3.88 6.07 -15.49
CA ALA A 46 4.28 6.44 -14.14
C ALA A 46 3.57 7.72 -13.70
N SER A 47 2.92 7.70 -12.55
CA SER A 47 2.29 8.87 -11.95
C SER A 47 2.69 9.03 -10.49
N PHE A 48 2.64 10.26 -9.99
CA PHE A 48 2.90 10.54 -8.58
C PHE A 48 1.87 9.84 -7.69
N GLU A 49 0.61 9.85 -8.07
CA GLU A 49 -0.47 9.17 -7.35
C GLU A 49 -0.24 7.65 -7.26
N ALA A 50 0.24 7.03 -8.33
CA ALA A 50 0.57 5.60 -8.33
C ALA A 50 1.71 5.27 -7.38
N LEU A 51 2.74 6.11 -7.29
CA LEU A 51 3.83 5.96 -6.34
C LEU A 51 3.33 6.06 -4.90
N ILE A 52 2.54 7.09 -4.59
CA ILE A 52 1.97 7.28 -3.25
C ILE A 52 1.05 6.11 -2.89
N SER A 53 0.21 5.65 -3.79
CA SER A 53 -0.68 4.51 -3.57
C SER A 53 0.09 3.22 -3.28
N SER A 54 1.20 3.00 -3.97
CA SER A 54 2.05 1.83 -3.75
C SER A 54 2.68 1.83 -2.35
N LEU A 55 3.22 2.97 -1.92
CA LEU A 55 3.78 3.13 -0.57
C LEU A 55 2.70 3.03 0.52
N THR A 56 1.52 3.58 0.25
CA THR A 56 0.36 3.50 1.13
C THR A 56 -0.08 2.05 1.34
N MET A 57 -0.17 1.28 0.28
CA MET A 57 -0.53 -0.13 0.36
C MET A 57 0.47 -0.93 1.20
N GLN A 58 1.77 -0.70 1.03
CA GLN A 58 2.81 -1.31 1.84
C GLN A 58 2.66 -0.92 3.33
N ALA A 59 2.40 0.34 3.61
CA ALA A 59 2.17 0.83 4.97
C ALA A 59 0.92 0.19 5.61
N MET A 60 -0.16 0.03 4.85
CA MET A 60 -1.37 -0.64 5.33
C MET A 60 -1.15 -2.13 5.64
N VAL A 61 -0.33 -2.80 4.84
CA VAL A 61 0.08 -4.18 5.11
C VAL A 61 0.94 -4.24 6.38
N ALA A 62 1.91 -3.35 6.53
CA ALA A 62 2.75 -3.26 7.73
C ALA A 62 1.94 -2.94 9.00
N LEU A 63 0.91 -2.11 8.89
CA LEU A 63 -0.03 -1.84 9.99
C LEU A 63 -1.00 -2.99 10.28
N GLY A 64 -1.01 -4.02 9.44
CA GLY A 64 -1.94 -5.15 9.57
C GLY A 64 -3.40 -4.77 9.26
N VAL A 65 -3.64 -3.68 8.55
CA VAL A 65 -4.98 -3.28 8.08
C VAL A 65 -5.38 -4.11 6.87
N MET A 66 -4.40 -4.43 6.03
CA MET A 66 -4.58 -5.31 4.89
C MET A 66 -3.72 -6.57 5.09
N ALA A 67 -4.35 -7.71 5.16
CA ALA A 67 -3.66 -9.00 5.17
C ALA A 67 -3.86 -9.70 3.82
N PRO A 68 -2.86 -10.44 3.32
CA PRO A 68 -3.05 -11.35 2.21
C PRO A 68 -4.18 -12.35 2.54
N ARG A 69 -5.00 -12.72 1.57
CA ARG A 69 -6.14 -13.63 1.78
C ARG A 69 -5.76 -14.98 2.38
N ASP A 70 -4.52 -15.39 2.20
CA ASP A 70 -3.97 -16.66 2.68
C ASP A 70 -3.22 -16.53 4.00
N ALA A 71 -3.15 -15.33 4.59
CA ALA A 71 -2.46 -15.12 5.86
C ALA A 71 -3.29 -15.67 7.01
N LYS A 72 -2.72 -16.66 7.72
CA LYS A 72 -3.34 -17.23 8.92
C LYS A 72 -3.29 -16.29 10.13
N GLU A 73 -2.34 -15.35 10.10
CA GLU A 73 -2.13 -14.36 11.16
C GLU A 73 -1.83 -13.00 10.55
N VAL A 74 -2.35 -11.96 11.17
CA VAL A 74 -2.03 -10.58 10.79
C VAL A 74 -0.79 -10.17 11.56
N LEU A 75 0.33 -10.07 10.84
CA LEU A 75 1.57 -9.55 11.40
C LEU A 75 1.57 -8.03 11.31
N VAL A 76 1.86 -7.39 12.43
CA VAL A 76 2.00 -5.93 12.51
C VAL A 76 3.49 -5.60 12.65
N ASP A 77 4.02 -4.86 11.69
CA ASP A 77 5.38 -4.34 11.72
C ASP A 77 5.36 -2.82 11.84
N LEU A 78 5.43 -2.33 13.07
CA LEU A 78 5.40 -0.90 13.36
C LEU A 78 6.68 -0.17 12.91
N ILE A 79 7.80 -0.86 12.82
CA ILE A 79 9.07 -0.30 12.34
C ILE A 79 8.97 0.00 10.86
N GLU A 80 8.51 -0.97 10.08
CA GLU A 80 8.27 -0.81 8.65
C GLU A 80 7.18 0.22 8.37
N ALA A 81 6.08 0.19 9.11
CA ALA A 81 5.01 1.18 8.99
C ALA A 81 5.52 2.60 9.22
N LYS A 82 6.30 2.80 10.28
CA LYS A 82 6.91 4.11 10.56
C LYS A 82 7.84 4.56 9.44
N TYR A 83 8.68 3.67 8.96
CA TYR A 83 9.59 3.94 7.85
C TYR A 83 8.85 4.42 6.60
N LEU A 84 7.76 3.76 6.24
CA LEU A 84 6.95 4.13 5.08
C LEU A 84 6.23 5.47 5.25
N VAL A 85 5.75 5.76 6.45
CA VAL A 85 5.19 7.08 6.77
C VAL A 85 6.26 8.17 6.68
N ASP A 86 7.45 7.92 7.22
CA ASP A 86 8.58 8.85 7.14
C ASP A 86 9.02 9.07 5.67
N MET A 87 8.98 8.03 4.82
CA MET A 87 9.23 8.17 3.39
C MET A 87 8.21 9.08 2.71
N LEU A 88 6.92 8.94 3.02
CA LEU A 88 5.88 9.81 2.48
C LEU A 88 6.02 11.25 2.97
N MET A 89 6.42 11.45 4.21
CA MET A 89 6.74 12.78 4.74
C MET A 89 7.94 13.40 4.02
N MET A 90 8.99 12.63 3.79
CA MET A 90 10.15 13.06 3.02
C MET A 90 9.76 13.43 1.59
N LEU A 91 8.93 12.63 0.92
CA LEU A 91 8.42 12.93 -0.42
C LEU A 91 7.63 14.24 -0.43
N ARG A 92 6.75 14.47 0.54
CA ARG A 92 6.03 15.74 0.68
C ARG A 92 6.98 16.94 0.73
N ASP A 93 8.02 16.84 1.54
CA ASP A 93 8.98 17.94 1.71
C ASP A 93 9.86 18.15 0.46
N LYS A 94 10.27 17.06 -0.18
CA LYS A 94 11.12 17.10 -1.40
C LYS A 94 10.36 17.55 -2.65
N THR A 95 9.06 17.34 -2.71
CA THR A 95 8.22 17.69 -3.85
C THR A 95 7.46 19.00 -3.66
N LYS A 96 7.70 19.70 -2.57
CA LYS A 96 7.05 20.96 -2.24
C LYS A 96 7.23 21.99 -3.37
N GLY A 97 6.09 22.50 -3.87
CA GLY A 97 6.08 23.43 -4.99
C GLY A 97 6.06 22.77 -6.39
N ASN A 98 6.22 21.44 -6.48
CA ASN A 98 6.22 20.70 -7.75
C ASN A 98 4.97 19.82 -7.94
N LEU A 99 4.06 19.82 -7.00
CA LEU A 99 2.83 19.03 -7.07
C LEU A 99 1.66 19.85 -7.59
N THR A 100 0.79 19.22 -8.35
CA THR A 100 -0.53 19.79 -8.62
C THR A 100 -1.35 19.87 -7.33
N PRO A 101 -2.36 20.75 -7.24
CA PRO A 101 -3.24 20.81 -6.06
C PRO A 101 -3.91 19.48 -5.73
N LYS A 102 -4.24 18.68 -6.74
CA LYS A 102 -4.81 17.34 -6.58
C LYS A 102 -3.80 16.36 -5.97
N GLU A 103 -2.58 16.33 -6.48
CA GLU A 103 -1.50 15.48 -5.96
C GLU A 103 -1.15 15.85 -4.51
N GLN A 104 -1.09 17.15 -4.22
CA GLN A 104 -0.82 17.64 -2.87
C GLN A 104 -1.93 17.26 -1.88
N GLY A 105 -3.18 17.41 -2.27
CA GLY A 105 -4.34 17.00 -1.47
C GLY A 105 -4.32 15.50 -1.19
N PHE A 106 -4.11 14.69 -2.22
CA PHE A 106 -4.03 13.23 -2.11
C PHE A 106 -2.92 12.79 -1.15
N LEU A 107 -1.71 13.35 -1.26
CA LEU A 107 -0.60 13.04 -0.37
C LEU A 107 -0.89 13.45 1.07
N SER A 108 -1.49 14.63 1.29
CA SER A 108 -1.81 15.15 2.62
C SER A 108 -2.87 14.31 3.33
N GLU A 109 -3.93 13.91 2.63
CA GLU A 109 -4.98 13.04 3.16
C GLU A 109 -4.43 11.66 3.51
N THR A 110 -3.67 11.06 2.59
CA THR A 110 -3.04 9.76 2.80
C THR A 110 -2.10 9.76 3.99
N LEU A 111 -1.28 10.81 4.15
CA LEU A 111 -0.39 10.95 5.31
C LEU A 111 -1.17 11.05 6.62
N ALA A 112 -2.22 11.85 6.66
CA ALA A 112 -3.06 12.00 7.85
C ALA A 112 -3.69 10.66 8.27
N GLU A 113 -4.23 9.91 7.32
CA GLU A 113 -4.83 8.60 7.56
C GLU A 113 -3.81 7.59 8.07
N LEU A 114 -2.64 7.51 7.45
CA LEU A 114 -1.58 6.58 7.86
C LEU A 114 -1.00 6.94 9.22
N GLN A 115 -0.81 8.20 9.52
CA GLN A 115 -0.33 8.66 10.83
C GLN A 115 -1.33 8.32 11.93
N GLN A 116 -2.61 8.52 11.68
CA GLN A 116 -3.67 8.13 12.61
C GLN A 116 -3.73 6.61 12.80
N GLY A 117 -3.67 5.86 11.71
CA GLY A 117 -3.63 4.40 11.74
C GLY A 117 -2.42 3.85 12.50
N TYR A 118 -1.26 4.48 12.34
CA TYR A 118 -0.05 4.13 13.06
C TYR A 118 -0.22 4.34 14.57
N VAL A 119 -0.75 5.48 15.01
CA VAL A 119 -0.98 5.78 16.43
C VAL A 119 -1.94 4.77 17.03
N VAL A 120 -3.08 4.50 16.40
CA VAL A 120 -4.06 3.54 16.88
C VAL A 120 -3.47 2.14 16.99
N ARG A 121 -2.73 1.71 15.96
CA ARG A 121 -2.14 0.36 15.96
C ARG A 121 -1.01 0.24 16.98
N SER A 122 -0.20 1.26 17.14
CA SER A 122 0.84 1.34 18.17
C SER A 122 0.27 1.17 19.58
N GLN A 123 -0.83 1.83 19.89
CA GLN A 123 -1.53 1.69 21.15
C GLN A 123 -2.06 0.27 21.36
N GLN A 124 -2.69 -0.32 20.35
CA GLN A 124 -3.20 -1.68 20.41
C GLN A 124 -2.10 -2.73 20.65
N VAL A 125 -0.96 -2.57 19.98
CA VAL A 125 0.21 -3.45 20.18
C VAL A 125 0.77 -3.31 21.59
N GLN A 126 0.86 -2.09 22.10
CA GLN A 126 1.32 -1.82 23.45
C GLN A 126 0.38 -2.40 24.52
N GLU A 127 -0.92 -2.24 24.36
CA GLU A 127 -1.93 -2.82 25.25
C GLU A 127 -1.88 -4.36 25.24
N ALA A 128 -1.73 -4.97 24.07
CA ALA A 128 -1.60 -6.41 23.95
C ALA A 128 -0.33 -6.92 24.63
N ALA A 129 0.80 -6.21 24.50
CA ALA A 129 2.05 -6.54 25.18
C ALA A 129 1.90 -6.44 26.71
N LEU A 130 1.21 -5.44 27.23
CA LEU A 130 0.95 -5.27 28.66
C LEU A 130 0.04 -6.38 29.20
N ARG A 131 -0.97 -6.77 28.48
CA ARG A 131 -1.83 -7.90 28.85
C ARG A 131 -1.05 -9.21 28.92
N ASN A 132 -0.22 -9.47 27.95
CA ASN A 132 0.61 -10.67 27.88
C ASN A 132 1.68 -10.72 28.97
N ALA A 133 2.15 -9.56 29.43
CA ALA A 133 3.09 -9.44 30.52
C ALA A 133 2.43 -9.52 31.92
N GLY A 134 1.11 -9.65 32.01
CA GLY A 134 0.38 -9.68 33.27
C GLY A 134 0.31 -8.33 33.99
N VAL A 135 0.75 -7.27 33.36
CA VAL A 135 0.63 -5.90 33.84
C VAL A 135 -0.67 -5.35 33.32
N MET A 136 -1.75 -5.49 34.10
CA MET A 136 -2.99 -4.78 33.78
C MET A 136 -2.73 -3.27 33.91
N PRO A 137 -3.06 -2.46 32.91
CA PRO A 137 -3.10 -1.02 33.11
C PRO A 137 -4.07 -0.75 34.28
N PRO A 138 -3.76 0.21 35.17
CA PRO A 138 -4.70 0.59 36.19
C PRO A 138 -6.02 0.91 35.50
N ASP A 139 -7.07 0.26 35.97
CA ASP A 139 -8.42 0.52 35.52
C ASP A 139 -8.66 2.03 35.58
N VAL A 140 -8.62 2.67 34.44
CA VAL A 140 -9.05 4.06 34.30
C VAL A 140 -10.57 3.98 34.35
N THR A 141 -11.09 3.83 35.55
CA THR A 141 -12.49 4.13 35.78
C THR A 141 -12.69 5.59 35.36
N LEU A 142 -13.29 5.74 34.20
CA LEU A 142 -13.82 7.04 33.81
C LEU A 142 -14.72 7.50 34.95
N PRO A 143 -14.54 8.70 35.50
CA PRO A 143 -15.45 9.18 36.50
C PRO A 143 -16.84 9.22 35.86
N GLU A 144 -17.74 8.43 36.43
CA GLU A 144 -19.16 8.56 36.10
C GLU A 144 -19.58 9.98 36.46
N ALA A 145 -19.87 10.73 35.41
CA ALA A 145 -20.44 12.07 35.57
C ALA A 145 -21.90 11.96 36.02
#